data_bb6e5858668ea268d92858126c3b972c
#
_entry.id   bb6e5858668ea268d92858126c3b972c
#
_cell.length_a   1.000
_cell.length_b   1.000
_cell.length_c   1.000
_cell.angle_alpha   90.00
_cell.angle_beta   90.00
_cell.angle_gamma   90.00
#
_symmetry.space_group_name_H-M   'P 1'
#
loop_
_entity.id
_entity.type
_entity.pdbx_description
1 polymer ?
#
loop_
_entity_poly.entity_id
_entity_poly.type
_entity_poly.pdbx_seq_one_letter_code
_entity_poly.pdbx_strand_id
1 'polypeptide(L)'
;MPFIEKNVSDAELERLVEERLVPALQSCGFCLLDGLLGELGDGVLEQVKELHRVGALQDGRLCGAAPGVHRRSIRGDKIAWVSGGERGCEAVSFLLLLLDRLVSVCARRMGIQAVKERSKAMVACYPGNGAGYVKHVDNPNRDGRCITCIYYLNKNWDAKKHGGILRIFPEGQPYVADIKPLFDRLLLFWSDRRNPHEVQPSYATRYAITVWYFDSEERAEAKRRFKDLTASNEQSSSSS
;
A
#
# COMPACT_ATOMS: atom_id res chain seq x y z
N MET A 1 17.53 -17.19 0.82
CA MET A 1 16.57 -18.13 0.21
C MET A 1 15.27 -17.38 -0.01
N PRO A 2 14.66 -17.42 -1.19
CA PRO A 2 13.34 -16.79 -1.41
C PRO A 2 12.30 -17.48 -0.53
N PHE A 3 11.43 -16.68 0.05
CA PHE A 3 10.50 -17.11 1.10
C PHE A 3 9.41 -18.09 0.60
N ILE A 4 9.20 -18.19 -0.73
CA ILE A 4 8.15 -19.02 -1.33
C ILE A 4 8.66 -19.75 -2.56
N GLU A 5 9.28 -20.89 -2.37
CA GLU A 5 9.25 -21.96 -3.36
C GLU A 5 7.95 -22.77 -3.17
N LYS A 6 7.00 -22.52 -4.06
CA LYS A 6 5.82 -23.34 -4.42
C LYS A 6 4.78 -23.76 -3.37
N ASN A 7 4.94 -23.64 -2.06
CA ASN A 7 3.87 -23.87 -1.06
C ASN A 7 4.37 -23.46 0.32
N VAL A 8 4.30 -22.19 0.68
CA VAL A 8 4.49 -21.83 2.09
C VAL A 8 3.43 -22.54 2.90
N SER A 9 3.84 -23.47 3.74
CA SER A 9 2.97 -24.13 4.68
C SER A 9 2.39 -23.10 5.65
N ASP A 10 1.18 -23.37 6.17
CA ASP A 10 0.58 -22.48 7.16
C ASP A 10 1.49 -22.31 8.38
N ALA A 11 2.23 -23.35 8.77
CA ALA A 11 3.18 -23.32 9.87
C ALA A 11 4.37 -22.35 9.62
N GLU A 12 4.91 -22.31 8.40
CA GLU A 12 5.99 -21.37 8.04
C GLU A 12 5.49 -19.93 8.02
N LEU A 13 4.27 -19.73 7.51
CA LEU A 13 3.63 -18.41 7.50
C LEU A 13 3.36 -17.93 8.93
N GLU A 14 2.82 -18.79 9.80
CA GLU A 14 2.58 -18.46 11.20
C GLU A 14 3.89 -18.11 11.92
N ARG A 15 4.94 -18.90 11.72
CA ARG A 15 6.26 -18.61 12.29
C ARG A 15 6.82 -17.26 11.82
N LEU A 16 6.74 -16.95 10.53
CA LEU A 16 7.15 -15.65 10.00
C LEU A 16 6.40 -14.49 10.66
N VAL A 17 5.09 -14.64 10.80
CA VAL A 17 4.25 -13.63 11.43
C VAL A 17 4.63 -13.45 12.91
N GLU A 18 4.78 -14.53 13.66
CA GLU A 18 5.10 -14.49 15.08
C GLU A 18 6.51 -13.97 15.38
N GLU A 19 7.49 -14.40 14.60
CA GLU A 19 8.90 -14.06 14.86
C GLU A 19 9.29 -12.69 14.29
N ARG A 20 8.61 -12.20 13.26
CA ARG A 20 9.01 -10.98 12.56
C ARG A 20 7.93 -9.90 12.45
N LEU A 21 6.74 -10.23 11.89
CA LEU A 21 5.73 -9.21 11.60
C LEU A 21 5.15 -8.60 12.88
N VAL A 22 4.63 -9.43 13.76
CA VAL A 22 3.97 -8.98 15.00
C VAL A 22 4.92 -8.16 15.87
N PRO A 23 6.15 -8.64 16.21
CA PRO A 23 7.08 -7.86 17.00
C PRO A 23 7.45 -6.51 16.35
N ALA A 24 7.69 -6.47 15.03
CA ALA A 24 8.05 -5.26 14.34
C ALA A 24 6.90 -4.23 14.30
N LEU A 25 5.67 -4.68 13.99
CA LEU A 25 4.49 -3.81 13.99
C LEU A 25 4.17 -3.26 15.39
N GLN A 26 4.40 -4.05 16.44
CA GLN A 26 4.21 -3.61 17.84
C GLN A 26 5.29 -2.64 18.32
N SER A 27 6.55 -2.85 17.94
CA SER A 27 7.68 -2.05 18.42
C SER A 27 7.96 -0.81 17.59
N CYS A 28 7.93 -0.93 16.26
CA CYS A 28 8.33 0.12 15.32
C CYS A 28 7.16 0.68 14.50
N GLY A 29 6.01 -0.01 14.49
CA GLY A 29 4.85 0.37 13.69
C GLY A 29 4.92 -0.05 12.23
N PHE A 30 6.03 -0.61 11.76
CA PHE A 30 6.23 -1.13 10.40
C PHE A 30 7.14 -2.35 10.36
N CYS A 31 7.06 -3.13 9.29
CA CYS A 31 7.89 -4.32 9.05
C CYS A 31 8.31 -4.40 7.58
N LEU A 32 9.53 -4.89 7.34
CA LEU A 32 10.08 -5.18 6.01
C LEU A 32 10.34 -6.67 5.84
N LEU A 33 9.91 -7.22 4.72
CA LEU A 33 10.23 -8.58 4.29
C LEU A 33 10.85 -8.52 2.89
N ASP A 34 12.07 -9.00 2.75
CA ASP A 34 12.77 -9.12 1.46
C ASP A 34 12.66 -10.54 0.93
N GLY A 35 12.57 -10.68 -0.40
CA GLY A 35 12.48 -11.99 -1.05
C GLY A 35 11.14 -12.68 -0.79
N LEU A 36 10.03 -11.93 -0.87
CA LEU A 36 8.70 -12.47 -0.56
C LEU A 36 8.25 -13.55 -1.51
N LEU A 37 8.39 -13.32 -2.82
CA LEU A 37 7.88 -14.20 -3.88
C LEU A 37 8.99 -14.95 -4.63
N GLY A 38 10.25 -14.51 -4.52
CA GLY A 38 11.35 -15.06 -5.31
C GLY A 38 11.09 -14.90 -6.80
N GLU A 39 11.21 -15.99 -7.56
CA GLU A 39 10.99 -15.99 -9.02
C GLU A 39 9.58 -15.59 -9.45
N LEU A 40 8.56 -15.84 -8.61
CA LEU A 40 7.18 -15.42 -8.91
C LEU A 40 7.03 -13.90 -8.93
N GLY A 41 7.91 -13.16 -8.26
CA GLY A 41 7.95 -11.70 -8.31
C GLY A 41 8.19 -11.15 -9.71
N ASP A 42 8.91 -11.89 -10.56
CA ASP A 42 9.11 -11.53 -11.97
C ASP A 42 7.79 -11.52 -12.75
N GLY A 43 6.94 -12.50 -12.51
CA GLY A 43 5.60 -12.54 -13.11
C GLY A 43 4.75 -11.33 -12.72
N VAL A 44 4.82 -10.90 -11.45
CA VAL A 44 4.11 -9.68 -10.98
C VAL A 44 4.67 -8.44 -11.68
N LEU A 45 6.00 -8.32 -11.80
CA LEU A 45 6.65 -7.19 -12.47
C LEU A 45 6.24 -7.11 -13.94
N GLU A 46 6.24 -8.23 -14.67
CA GLU A 46 5.88 -8.24 -16.10
C GLU A 46 4.40 -7.87 -16.31
N GLN A 47 3.50 -8.34 -15.46
CA GLN A 47 2.09 -7.94 -15.52
C GLN A 47 1.89 -6.44 -15.24
N VAL A 48 2.62 -5.87 -14.28
CA VAL A 48 2.59 -4.42 -14.01
C VAL A 48 3.16 -3.61 -15.17
N LYS A 49 4.25 -4.06 -15.78
CA LYS A 49 4.80 -3.41 -16.99
C LYS A 49 3.83 -3.46 -18.16
N GLU A 50 3.12 -4.57 -18.32
CA GLU A 50 2.11 -4.69 -19.38
C GLU A 50 0.95 -3.73 -19.16
N LEU A 51 0.42 -3.61 -17.93
CA LEU A 51 -0.60 -2.60 -17.60
C LEU A 51 -0.12 -1.18 -17.93
N HIS A 52 1.15 -0.88 -17.66
CA HIS A 52 1.74 0.41 -18.02
C HIS A 52 1.86 0.59 -19.53
N ARG A 53 2.36 -0.42 -20.22
CA ARG A 53 2.56 -0.42 -21.69
C ARG A 53 1.26 -0.20 -22.47
N VAL A 54 0.16 -0.83 -22.03
CA VAL A 54 -1.16 -0.66 -22.66
C VAL A 54 -1.89 0.62 -22.24
N GLY A 55 -1.27 1.47 -21.42
CA GLY A 55 -1.86 2.74 -20.98
C GLY A 55 -2.97 2.61 -19.94
N ALA A 56 -3.05 1.49 -19.21
CA ALA A 56 -4.05 1.29 -18.17
C ALA A 56 -3.82 2.19 -16.94
N LEU A 57 -2.62 2.72 -16.73
CA LEU A 57 -2.29 3.61 -15.63
C LEU A 57 -2.64 5.06 -15.95
N GLN A 58 -3.44 5.70 -15.11
CA GLN A 58 -3.85 7.10 -15.21
C GLN A 58 -3.22 7.93 -14.09
N ASP A 59 -3.12 9.26 -14.27
CA ASP A 59 -2.60 10.15 -13.23
C ASP A 59 -3.32 9.93 -11.90
N GLY A 60 -2.54 9.76 -10.83
CA GLY A 60 -3.04 9.54 -9.47
C GLY A 60 -3.94 10.71 -9.03
N ARG A 61 -5.12 10.39 -8.50
CA ARG A 61 -6.08 11.39 -8.00
C ARG A 61 -6.13 11.34 -6.47
N LEU A 62 -6.20 12.52 -5.85
CA LEU A 62 -6.51 12.64 -4.43
C LEU A 62 -8.03 12.59 -4.23
N CYS A 63 -8.50 11.74 -3.32
CA CYS A 63 -9.90 11.75 -2.93
C CYS A 63 -10.23 13.09 -2.24
N GLY A 64 -11.27 13.81 -2.75
CA GLY A 64 -11.76 15.05 -2.14
C GLY A 64 -10.97 16.32 -2.47
N ALA A 65 -10.02 16.31 -3.40
CA ALA A 65 -9.34 17.53 -3.81
C ALA A 65 -10.24 18.43 -4.64
N ALA A 66 -10.31 19.73 -4.28
CA ALA A 66 -11.03 20.75 -5.02
C ALA A 66 -10.46 20.90 -6.46
N PRO A 67 -11.30 21.31 -7.45
CA PRO A 67 -10.83 21.64 -8.78
C PRO A 67 -9.82 22.80 -8.72
N GLY A 68 -8.64 22.66 -9.37
CA GLY A 68 -7.64 23.74 -9.48
C GLY A 68 -6.38 23.57 -8.65
N VAL A 69 -6.31 22.64 -7.71
CA VAL A 69 -5.05 22.31 -7.02
C VAL A 69 -4.10 21.62 -8.02
N HIS A 70 -2.86 22.14 -8.17
CA HIS A 70 -1.83 21.53 -9.01
C HIS A 70 -1.46 20.13 -8.47
N ARG A 71 -2.12 19.10 -9.02
CA ARG A 71 -2.04 17.68 -8.59
C ARG A 71 -0.63 17.11 -8.62
N ARG A 72 0.20 17.56 -9.58
CA ARG A 72 1.59 17.10 -9.73
C ARG A 72 2.53 17.58 -8.60
N SER A 73 2.15 18.61 -7.85
CA SER A 73 2.91 19.05 -6.69
C SER A 73 2.68 18.20 -5.43
N ILE A 74 1.59 17.41 -5.40
CA ILE A 74 1.22 16.57 -4.24
C ILE A 74 1.62 15.10 -4.49
N ARG A 75 1.21 14.54 -5.65
CA ARG A 75 1.59 13.19 -6.09
C ARG A 75 1.80 13.17 -7.60
N GLY A 76 2.91 12.57 -8.05
CA GLY A 76 3.30 12.54 -9.46
C GLY A 76 3.28 11.15 -10.08
N ASP A 77 2.65 10.18 -9.42
CA ASP A 77 2.51 8.81 -9.92
C ASP A 77 1.31 8.64 -10.85
N LYS A 78 1.39 7.59 -11.67
CA LYS A 78 0.26 7.03 -12.42
C LYS A 78 -0.21 5.77 -11.73
N ILE A 79 -1.53 5.54 -11.67
CA ILE A 79 -2.11 4.41 -10.95
C ILE A 79 -3.13 3.65 -11.79
N ALA A 80 -3.26 2.35 -11.50
CA ALA A 80 -4.36 1.50 -11.91
C ALA A 80 -4.87 0.69 -10.72
N TRP A 81 -6.16 0.36 -10.73
CA TRP A 81 -6.78 -0.46 -9.70
C TRP A 81 -7.07 -1.85 -10.24
N VAL A 82 -6.48 -2.88 -9.62
CA VAL A 82 -6.58 -4.30 -10.03
C VAL A 82 -7.20 -5.11 -8.90
N SER A 83 -8.23 -5.90 -9.22
CA SER A 83 -8.89 -6.79 -8.25
C SER A 83 -8.18 -8.14 -8.12
N GLY A 84 -7.39 -8.51 -9.13
CA GLY A 84 -6.71 -9.80 -9.26
C GLY A 84 -7.47 -10.83 -10.10
N GLY A 85 -8.74 -10.56 -10.44
CA GLY A 85 -9.55 -11.43 -11.33
C GLY A 85 -9.44 -11.07 -12.81
N GLU A 86 -8.74 -10.02 -13.15
CA GLU A 86 -8.55 -9.57 -14.53
C GLU A 86 -7.62 -10.53 -15.28
N ARG A 87 -7.94 -10.80 -16.55
CA ARG A 87 -7.07 -11.60 -17.43
C ARG A 87 -5.69 -10.94 -17.54
N GLY A 88 -4.63 -11.71 -17.38
CA GLY A 88 -3.26 -11.23 -17.40
C GLY A 88 -2.79 -10.61 -16.07
N CYS A 89 -3.52 -10.86 -14.97
CA CYS A 89 -3.17 -10.43 -13.61
C CYS A 89 -3.03 -11.62 -12.63
N GLU A 90 -2.74 -12.80 -13.12
CA GLU A 90 -2.69 -14.04 -12.34
C GLU A 90 -1.59 -14.01 -11.26
N ALA A 91 -0.42 -13.43 -11.58
CA ALA A 91 0.66 -13.27 -10.60
C ALA A 91 0.31 -12.19 -9.56
N VAL A 92 -0.35 -11.11 -9.95
CA VAL A 92 -0.89 -10.11 -9.01
C VAL A 92 -1.95 -10.76 -8.12
N SER A 93 -2.84 -11.61 -8.67
CA SER A 93 -3.82 -12.38 -7.88
C SER A 93 -3.14 -13.24 -6.81
N PHE A 94 -2.08 -13.95 -7.19
CA PHE A 94 -1.31 -14.76 -6.25
C PHE A 94 -0.70 -13.91 -5.13
N LEU A 95 -0.09 -12.77 -5.46
CA LEU A 95 0.42 -11.81 -4.47
C LEU A 95 -0.68 -11.39 -3.49
N LEU A 96 -1.86 -11.04 -4.02
CA LEU A 96 -3.00 -10.61 -3.19
C LEU A 96 -3.47 -11.70 -2.22
N LEU A 97 -3.57 -12.94 -2.68
CA LEU A 97 -3.93 -14.09 -1.82
C LEU A 97 -2.89 -14.31 -0.72
N LEU A 98 -1.62 -14.16 -1.02
CA LEU A 98 -0.56 -14.26 -0.02
C LEU A 98 -0.65 -13.14 1.02
N LEU A 99 -0.86 -11.89 0.58
CA LEU A 99 -1.04 -10.76 1.48
C LEU A 99 -2.27 -10.95 2.38
N ASP A 100 -3.38 -11.46 1.81
CA ASP A 100 -4.60 -11.78 2.56
C ASP A 100 -4.32 -12.79 3.69
N ARG A 101 -3.54 -13.85 3.41
CA ARG A 101 -3.11 -14.83 4.42
C ARG A 101 -2.19 -14.21 5.46
N LEU A 102 -1.15 -13.47 5.06
CA LEU A 102 -0.20 -12.82 5.96
C LEU A 102 -0.91 -11.88 6.92
N VAL A 103 -1.75 -10.99 6.40
CA VAL A 103 -2.45 -10.00 7.22
C VAL A 103 -3.50 -10.66 8.12
N SER A 104 -4.21 -11.68 7.65
CA SER A 104 -5.18 -12.43 8.45
C SER A 104 -4.52 -13.10 9.66
N VAL A 105 -3.38 -13.78 9.45
CA VAL A 105 -2.63 -14.41 10.55
C VAL A 105 -2.10 -13.36 11.51
N CYS A 106 -1.54 -12.26 10.98
CA CYS A 106 -0.99 -11.15 11.77
C CYS A 106 -2.08 -10.51 12.64
N ALA A 107 -3.24 -10.17 12.07
CA ALA A 107 -4.36 -9.59 12.80
C ALA A 107 -4.86 -10.52 13.91
N ARG A 108 -5.01 -11.82 13.63
CA ARG A 108 -5.40 -12.83 14.63
C ARG A 108 -4.40 -12.90 15.79
N ARG A 109 -3.08 -12.91 15.52
CA ARG A 109 -2.03 -12.96 16.54
C ARG A 109 -1.96 -11.68 17.38
N MET A 110 -2.34 -10.56 16.81
CA MET A 110 -2.43 -9.28 17.54
C MET A 110 -3.79 -9.04 18.23
N GLY A 111 -4.73 -9.98 18.13
CA GLY A 111 -6.07 -9.84 18.71
C GLY A 111 -6.98 -8.84 17.96
N ILE A 112 -6.64 -8.47 16.72
CA ILE A 112 -7.43 -7.54 15.90
C ILE A 112 -8.39 -8.35 15.03
N GLN A 113 -9.59 -8.59 15.54
CA GLN A 113 -10.58 -9.43 14.85
C GLN A 113 -11.35 -8.71 13.74
N ALA A 114 -11.27 -7.39 13.70
CA ALA A 114 -12.06 -6.55 12.80
C ALA A 114 -11.47 -6.42 11.38
N VAL A 115 -10.25 -6.91 11.10
CA VAL A 115 -9.61 -6.85 9.78
C VAL A 115 -10.15 -7.96 8.89
N LYS A 116 -11.10 -7.64 7.98
CA LYS A 116 -11.83 -8.63 7.16
C LYS A 116 -11.85 -8.31 5.66
N GLU A 117 -11.58 -7.08 5.29
CA GLU A 117 -11.69 -6.61 3.92
C GLU A 117 -10.41 -5.89 3.50
N ARG A 118 -10.16 -5.84 2.20
CA ARG A 118 -9.10 -5.01 1.62
C ARG A 118 -9.60 -4.20 0.43
N SER A 119 -8.79 -3.21 0.04
CA SER A 119 -8.97 -2.51 -1.23
C SER A 119 -8.64 -3.41 -2.43
N LYS A 120 -8.99 -2.98 -3.65
CA LYS A 120 -8.25 -3.43 -4.84
C LYS A 120 -6.78 -3.08 -4.69
N ALA A 121 -5.92 -3.79 -5.41
CA ALA A 121 -4.51 -3.43 -5.52
C ALA A 121 -4.36 -2.12 -6.29
N MET A 122 -3.69 -1.14 -5.73
CA MET A 122 -3.26 0.06 -6.43
C MET A 122 -1.88 -0.19 -7.01
N VAL A 123 -1.83 -0.45 -8.32
CA VAL A 123 -0.59 -0.47 -9.07
C VAL A 123 -0.15 0.96 -9.32
N ALA A 124 1.05 1.34 -8.89
CA ALA A 124 1.58 2.69 -9.03
C ALA A 124 2.89 2.70 -9.83
N CYS A 125 3.05 3.70 -10.69
CA CYS A 125 4.26 3.98 -11.45
C CYS A 125 4.66 5.45 -11.28
N TYR A 126 5.84 5.70 -10.71
CA TYR A 126 6.49 7.01 -10.72
C TYR A 126 7.39 7.06 -11.96
N PRO A 127 7.17 7.98 -12.91
CA PRO A 127 7.78 7.90 -14.24
C PRO A 127 9.26 8.30 -14.31
N GLY A 128 9.89 8.66 -13.20
CA GLY A 128 11.34 8.95 -13.16
C GLY A 128 11.74 10.38 -13.53
N ASN A 129 10.79 11.30 -13.50
CA ASN A 129 10.98 12.72 -13.80
C ASN A 129 11.04 13.62 -12.54
N GLY A 130 11.46 13.08 -11.41
CA GLY A 130 11.44 13.76 -10.12
C GLY A 130 10.08 13.66 -9.41
N ALA A 131 9.15 12.85 -9.91
CA ALA A 131 7.86 12.63 -9.28
C ALA A 131 8.04 11.95 -7.91
N GLY A 132 7.24 12.38 -6.95
CA GLY A 132 7.20 11.84 -5.60
C GLY A 132 5.78 11.93 -5.03
N TYR A 133 5.66 11.78 -3.72
CA TYR A 133 4.42 11.99 -2.99
C TYR A 133 4.74 12.70 -1.67
N VAL A 134 4.14 13.86 -1.45
CA VAL A 134 4.38 14.65 -0.24
C VAL A 134 4.02 13.87 1.03
N LYS A 135 4.56 14.29 2.16
CA LYS A 135 4.30 13.68 3.46
C LYS A 135 2.81 13.65 3.77
N HIS A 136 2.30 12.47 4.07
CA HIS A 136 0.89 12.22 4.37
C HIS A 136 0.73 11.04 5.34
N VAL A 137 -0.49 10.83 5.76
CA VAL A 137 -0.96 9.66 6.52
C VAL A 137 -2.04 9.00 5.67
N ASP A 138 -2.03 7.68 5.57
CA ASP A 138 -3.01 6.96 4.74
C ASP A 138 -4.43 7.06 5.30
N ASN A 139 -4.58 6.97 6.62
CA ASN A 139 -5.85 7.08 7.32
C ASN A 139 -5.87 8.26 8.31
N PRO A 140 -5.87 9.52 7.84
CA PRO A 140 -5.91 10.68 8.73
C PRO A 140 -7.29 10.91 9.37
N ASN A 141 -8.36 10.40 8.76
CA ASN A 141 -9.76 10.72 9.09
C ASN A 141 -10.56 9.51 9.58
N ARG A 142 -9.91 8.43 9.97
CA ARG A 142 -10.56 7.21 10.45
C ARG A 142 -11.55 6.65 9.42
N ASP A 143 -11.05 6.38 8.22
CA ASP A 143 -11.83 5.84 7.10
C ASP A 143 -11.87 4.30 7.05
N GLY A 144 -11.24 3.67 8.02
CA GLY A 144 -11.16 2.22 8.20
C GLY A 144 -9.86 1.59 7.72
N ARG A 145 -8.97 2.31 7.03
CA ARG A 145 -7.65 1.75 6.66
C ARG A 145 -6.83 1.47 7.93
N CYS A 146 -6.48 0.20 8.15
CA CYS A 146 -5.80 -0.28 9.34
C CYS A 146 -4.33 -0.64 9.05
N ILE A 147 -4.10 -1.47 8.03
CA ILE A 147 -2.77 -1.90 7.62
C ILE A 147 -2.56 -1.56 6.15
N THR A 148 -1.43 -0.91 5.85
CA THR A 148 -0.94 -0.66 4.50
C THR A 148 0.13 -1.68 4.16
N CYS A 149 -0.01 -2.35 3.02
CA CYS A 149 0.98 -3.23 2.42
C CYS A 149 1.48 -2.61 1.12
N ILE A 150 2.80 -2.47 0.96
CA ILE A 150 3.43 -1.99 -0.27
C ILE A 150 4.43 -3.03 -0.76
N TYR A 151 4.19 -3.59 -1.94
CA TYR A 151 5.11 -4.52 -2.59
C TYR A 151 5.87 -3.82 -3.72
N TYR A 152 7.20 -3.89 -3.67
CA TYR A 152 8.09 -3.16 -4.58
C TYR A 152 8.63 -4.07 -5.69
N LEU A 153 8.77 -3.49 -6.90
CA LEU A 153 9.04 -4.22 -8.14
C LEU A 153 10.27 -3.69 -8.91
N ASN A 154 11.26 -3.11 -8.23
CA ASN A 154 12.35 -2.39 -8.91
C ASN A 154 13.67 -3.15 -8.81
N LYS A 155 14.03 -3.88 -9.89
CA LYS A 155 15.30 -4.59 -10.00
C LYS A 155 16.48 -3.63 -10.11
N ASN A 156 17.62 -4.01 -9.51
CA ASN A 156 18.88 -3.26 -9.59
C ASN A 156 18.73 -1.79 -9.16
N TRP A 157 17.85 -1.51 -8.19
CA TRP A 157 17.59 -0.15 -7.73
C TRP A 157 18.74 0.41 -6.92
N ASP A 158 19.37 1.47 -7.42
CA ASP A 158 20.36 2.27 -6.71
C ASP A 158 19.68 3.56 -6.17
N ALA A 159 19.38 3.58 -4.89
CA ALA A 159 18.66 4.70 -4.29
C ALA A 159 19.45 6.03 -4.32
N LYS A 160 20.78 5.99 -4.45
CA LYS A 160 21.60 7.20 -4.58
C LYS A 160 21.44 7.85 -5.95
N LYS A 161 21.25 7.04 -7.00
CA LYS A 161 21.07 7.50 -8.39
C LYS A 161 19.61 7.73 -8.72
N HIS A 162 18.74 6.79 -8.30
CA HIS A 162 17.36 6.74 -8.72
C HIS A 162 16.39 7.43 -7.75
N GLY A 163 16.83 7.76 -6.53
CA GLY A 163 15.93 8.32 -5.50
C GLY A 163 14.78 7.38 -5.14
N GLY A 164 13.56 7.91 -5.04
CA GLY A 164 12.34 7.15 -4.89
C GLY A 164 12.20 6.41 -3.55
N ILE A 165 12.95 6.82 -2.53
CA ILE A 165 12.88 6.26 -1.19
C ILE A 165 11.50 6.58 -0.59
N LEU A 166 10.87 5.61 0.05
CA LEU A 166 9.75 5.87 0.94
C LEU A 166 10.32 6.16 2.33
N ARG A 167 10.09 7.37 2.83
CA ARG A 167 10.52 7.80 4.16
C ARG A 167 9.37 7.78 5.13
N ILE A 168 9.49 6.97 6.20
CA ILE A 168 8.53 6.91 7.31
C ILE A 168 9.07 7.78 8.45
N PHE A 169 8.16 8.52 9.09
CA PHE A 169 8.41 9.33 10.28
C PHE A 169 7.64 8.70 11.46
N PRO A 170 8.16 7.63 12.09
CA PRO A 170 7.40 6.93 13.12
C PRO A 170 7.09 7.86 14.29
N GLU A 171 5.82 7.90 14.71
CA GLU A 171 5.38 8.77 15.80
C GLU A 171 6.12 8.46 17.11
N GLY A 172 6.57 9.51 17.79
CA GLY A 172 7.30 9.38 19.07
C GLY A 172 8.72 8.84 18.95
N GLN A 173 9.23 8.59 17.73
CA GLN A 173 10.60 8.11 17.55
C GLN A 173 11.55 9.25 17.13
N PRO A 174 12.81 9.24 17.60
CA PRO A 174 13.79 10.27 17.27
C PRO A 174 14.47 10.06 15.91
N TYR A 175 14.02 9.09 15.10
CA TYR A 175 14.60 8.74 13.82
C TYR A 175 13.56 8.72 12.69
N VAL A 176 14.04 8.75 11.46
CA VAL A 176 13.26 8.47 10.25
C VAL A 176 13.72 7.14 9.66
N ALA A 177 12.80 6.40 9.03
CA ALA A 177 13.10 5.14 8.37
C ALA A 177 13.06 5.31 6.85
N ASP A 178 14.22 5.16 6.19
CA ASP A 178 14.38 5.25 4.74
C ASP A 178 14.25 3.86 4.10
N ILE A 179 13.17 3.62 3.40
CA ILE A 179 12.84 2.36 2.77
C ILE A 179 13.16 2.42 1.28
N LYS A 180 14.20 1.71 0.86
CA LYS A 180 14.54 1.56 -0.56
C LYS A 180 13.49 0.68 -1.25
N PRO A 181 12.95 1.07 -2.42
CA PRO A 181 11.91 0.33 -3.12
C PRO A 181 12.47 -0.87 -3.91
N LEU A 182 13.17 -1.77 -3.23
CA LEU A 182 13.87 -2.90 -3.86
C LEU A 182 12.89 -3.94 -4.40
N PHE A 183 13.31 -4.63 -5.47
CA PHE A 183 12.54 -5.74 -6.04
C PHE A 183 12.27 -6.81 -4.98
N ASP A 184 11.04 -7.35 -5.02
CA ASP A 184 10.55 -8.42 -4.14
C ASP A 184 10.61 -8.08 -2.64
N ARG A 185 10.47 -6.79 -2.30
CA ARG A 185 10.37 -6.29 -0.94
C ARG A 185 8.92 -5.96 -0.61
N LEU A 186 8.43 -6.47 0.51
CA LEU A 186 7.15 -6.10 1.09
C LEU A 186 7.39 -5.20 2.32
N LEU A 187 6.70 -4.06 2.35
CA LEU A 187 6.59 -3.18 3.51
C LEU A 187 5.15 -3.27 4.03
N LEU A 188 5.01 -3.51 5.34
CA LEU A 188 3.74 -3.39 6.07
C LEU A 188 3.87 -2.30 7.13
N PHE A 189 2.81 -1.51 7.33
CA PHE A 189 2.76 -0.52 8.42
C PHE A 189 1.31 -0.18 8.79
N TRP A 190 1.13 0.37 10.00
CA TRP A 190 -0.15 0.92 10.42
C TRP A 190 -0.51 2.14 9.58
N SER A 191 -1.71 2.13 9.01
CA SER A 191 -2.17 3.18 8.10
C SER A 191 -2.49 4.52 8.78
N ASP A 192 -2.58 4.53 10.10
CA ASP A 192 -2.96 5.69 10.90
C ASP A 192 -1.80 6.67 11.16
N ARG A 193 -2.00 7.61 12.08
CA ARG A 193 -1.06 8.69 12.39
C ARG A 193 0.28 8.24 12.96
N ARG A 194 0.44 6.97 13.32
CA ARG A 194 1.72 6.40 13.78
C ARG A 194 2.80 6.43 12.72
N ASN A 195 2.42 6.40 11.43
CA ASN A 195 3.36 6.30 10.32
C ASN A 195 3.09 7.36 9.23
N PRO A 196 3.28 8.66 9.49
CA PRO A 196 3.37 9.64 8.43
C PRO A 196 4.53 9.28 7.51
N HIS A 197 4.35 9.39 6.21
CA HIS A 197 5.36 8.99 5.24
C HIS A 197 5.28 9.81 3.95
N GLU A 198 6.37 9.79 3.19
CA GLU A 198 6.49 10.44 1.90
C GLU A 198 7.21 9.53 0.90
N VAL A 199 7.00 9.75 -0.39
CA VAL A 199 7.84 9.19 -1.43
C VAL A 199 8.73 10.30 -1.95
N GLN A 200 10.03 10.19 -1.75
CA GLN A 200 11.02 11.15 -2.24
C GLN A 200 11.07 11.12 -3.76
N PRO A 201 11.53 12.21 -4.41
CA PRO A 201 11.62 12.29 -5.85
C PRO A 201 12.30 11.08 -6.48
N SER A 202 11.66 10.49 -7.49
CA SER A 202 12.15 9.34 -8.24
C SER A 202 12.71 9.80 -9.59
N TYR A 203 13.93 9.41 -9.89
CA TYR A 203 14.65 9.73 -11.13
C TYR A 203 14.79 8.53 -12.06
N ALA A 204 14.12 7.42 -11.74
CA ALA A 204 13.94 6.27 -12.60
C ALA A 204 12.50 5.77 -12.48
N THR A 205 12.03 5.00 -13.47
CA THR A 205 10.70 4.39 -13.42
C THR A 205 10.60 3.46 -12.21
N ARG A 206 9.68 3.77 -11.29
CA ARG A 206 9.51 3.08 -10.01
C ARG A 206 8.11 2.48 -9.90
N TYR A 207 8.04 1.16 -9.80
CA TYR A 207 6.80 0.42 -9.64
C TYR A 207 6.58 -0.05 -8.21
N ALA A 208 5.33 0.02 -7.76
CA ALA A 208 4.87 -0.55 -6.50
C ALA A 208 3.40 -0.97 -6.59
N ILE A 209 3.00 -1.92 -5.76
CA ILE A 209 1.61 -2.32 -5.56
C ILE A 209 1.26 -2.02 -4.11
N THR A 210 0.21 -1.22 -3.88
CA THR A 210 -0.28 -0.90 -2.54
C THR A 210 -1.65 -1.52 -2.31
N VAL A 211 -1.83 -2.11 -1.14
CA VAL A 211 -3.10 -2.70 -0.68
C VAL A 211 -3.39 -2.21 0.72
N TRP A 212 -4.61 -1.73 0.97
CA TRP A 212 -5.07 -1.34 2.30
C TRP A 212 -6.04 -2.38 2.84
N TYR A 213 -5.79 -2.84 4.06
CA TYR A 213 -6.68 -3.69 4.82
C TYR A 213 -7.50 -2.83 5.77
N PHE A 214 -8.80 -3.14 5.88
CA PHE A 214 -9.74 -2.32 6.62
C PHE A 214 -10.13 -2.96 7.95
N ASP A 215 -10.20 -2.13 8.98
CA ASP A 215 -10.99 -2.39 10.17
C ASP A 215 -12.47 -2.24 9.81
N SER A 216 -13.24 -3.31 9.94
CA SER A 216 -14.64 -3.37 9.51
C SER A 216 -15.55 -2.48 10.35
N GLU A 217 -15.24 -2.28 11.63
CA GLU A 217 -16.03 -1.43 12.54
C GLU A 217 -15.79 0.04 12.22
N GLU A 218 -14.52 0.46 12.15
CA GLU A 218 -14.17 1.82 11.76
C GLU A 218 -14.66 2.14 10.34
N ARG A 219 -14.60 1.17 9.42
CA ARG A 219 -15.11 1.32 8.05
C ARG A 219 -16.61 1.52 8.01
N ALA A 220 -17.37 0.76 8.80
CA ALA A 220 -18.81 0.90 8.90
C ALA A 220 -19.21 2.25 9.49
N GLU A 221 -18.51 2.72 10.52
CA GLU A 221 -18.70 4.03 11.11
C GLU A 221 -18.41 5.17 10.12
N ALA A 222 -17.30 5.07 9.36
CA ALA A 222 -16.98 6.05 8.33
C ALA A 222 -18.06 6.12 7.23
N LYS A 223 -18.62 4.98 6.82
CA LYS A 223 -19.73 4.92 5.86
C LYS A 223 -21.00 5.57 6.42
N ARG A 224 -21.31 5.41 7.72
CA ARG A 224 -22.45 6.09 8.38
C ARG A 224 -22.25 7.60 8.39
N ARG A 225 -21.10 8.09 8.87
CA ARG A 225 -20.77 9.52 8.87
C ARG A 225 -20.92 10.17 7.49
N PHE A 226 -20.48 9.49 6.45
CA PHE A 226 -20.60 9.98 5.08
C PHE A 226 -22.07 10.12 4.63
N LYS A 227 -22.91 9.12 4.94
CA LYS A 227 -24.35 9.17 4.62
C LYS A 227 -25.05 10.32 5.33
N ASP A 228 -24.77 10.54 6.61
CA ASP A 228 -25.38 11.62 7.40
C ASP A 228 -25.00 12.99 6.85
N LEU A 229 -23.75 13.19 6.43
CA LEU A 229 -23.28 14.42 5.80
C LEU A 229 -23.95 14.68 4.44
N THR A 230 -24.17 13.65 3.63
CA THR A 230 -24.83 13.81 2.33
C THR A 230 -26.31 14.10 2.49
N ALA A 231 -27.01 13.44 3.42
CA ALA A 231 -28.42 13.70 3.72
C ALA A 231 -28.65 15.13 4.25
N SER A 232 -27.75 15.63 5.10
CA SER A 232 -27.82 17.00 5.63
C SER A 232 -27.64 18.08 4.55
N ASN A 233 -26.76 17.82 3.56
CA ASN A 233 -26.53 18.73 2.43
C ASN A 233 -27.72 18.76 1.45
N GLU A 234 -28.43 17.67 1.23
CA GLU A 234 -29.63 17.61 0.40
C GLU A 234 -30.81 18.38 1.03
N GLN A 235 -30.94 18.32 2.35
CA GLN A 235 -31.97 19.08 3.07
C GLN A 235 -31.71 20.58 3.08
N SER A 236 -30.46 21.03 3.15
CA SER A 236 -30.08 22.43 3.08
C SER A 236 -30.22 23.05 1.68
N SER A 237 -30.10 22.25 0.63
CA SER A 237 -30.28 22.69 -0.76
C SER A 237 -31.73 22.71 -1.23
N SER A 238 -32.64 22.03 -0.53
CA SER A 238 -34.10 22.03 -0.82
C SER A 238 -34.86 23.12 -0.09
N SER A 239 -34.22 23.87 0.81
CA SER A 239 -34.82 24.98 1.59
C SER A 239 -34.35 26.38 1.16
N SER A 240 -33.70 26.47 0.00
CA SER A 240 -33.31 27.72 -0.68
C SER A 240 -34.00 27.82 -2.03
#